data_f842f832f43f487ca977b58b59990979
#
_entry.id   f842f832f43f487ca977b58b59990979
#
_cell.length_a   1.000
_cell.length_b   1.000
_cell.length_c   1.000
_cell.angle_alpha   90.00
_cell.angle_beta   90.00
_cell.angle_gamma   90.00
#
_symmetry.space_group_name_H-M   'P 1'
#
loop_
_entity.id
_entity.type
_entity.pdbx_description
1 polymer ?
#
loop_
_entity_poly.entity_id
_entity_poly.type
_entity_poly.pdbx_seq_one_letter_code
_entity_poly.pdbx_strand_id
1 'polypeptide(L)'
;RVGLNFTERGYGVRAAVGCSDRGLSAACQMKPGEVDWDALFGRDGVRWFHTGGIYAGLSETTSAVVLEAVQAARRHGSIVSYDLNYRPSLWKSIGGQARAQEVNRAIAPFVDVMIGNEEDFQASLGLSIEGSTEDFSRIDHESYRRMIRRAVKEFGFKAAATTLRVARTATLNDWAAMLYYDGEFYDSISFPNLEILDRVGGGDSFASGLIYGLLSGKGPQYAVNCGCAHGALAMTTPGDT
;
A
#
# COMPACT_ATOMS: atom_id res chain seq x y z
N ARG A 1 21.30 11.22 -5.98
CA ARG A 1 20.58 12.20 -5.15
C ARG A 1 19.42 11.58 -4.40
N VAL A 2 18.89 12.25 -3.39
CA VAL A 2 17.61 11.89 -2.75
C VAL A 2 16.45 12.38 -3.63
N GLY A 3 15.34 11.64 -3.67
CA GLY A 3 14.09 12.10 -4.24
C GLY A 3 13.45 13.16 -3.33
N LEU A 4 12.66 14.06 -3.93
CA LEU A 4 11.95 15.12 -3.21
C LEU A 4 10.45 14.99 -3.45
N ASN A 5 9.67 15.35 -2.43
CA ASN A 5 8.22 15.47 -2.54
C ASN A 5 7.79 16.81 -1.95
N PHE A 6 7.12 17.61 -2.77
CA PHE A 6 6.59 18.92 -2.39
C PHE A 6 5.08 18.76 -2.22
N THR A 7 4.56 19.09 -1.05
CA THR A 7 3.14 18.96 -0.77
C THR A 7 2.58 20.26 -0.23
N GLU A 8 1.59 20.82 -0.92
CA GLU A 8 0.67 21.81 -0.37
C GLU A 8 -0.47 21.05 0.32
N ARG A 9 -0.62 21.21 1.63
CA ARG A 9 -1.56 20.42 2.44
C ARG A 9 -3.04 20.62 2.13
N GLY A 10 -3.37 21.75 1.51
CA GLY A 10 -4.76 22.15 1.33
C GLY A 10 -5.41 22.66 2.63
N TYR A 11 -6.61 23.19 2.52
CA TYR A 11 -7.39 23.64 3.66
C TYR A 11 -8.88 23.75 3.28
N GLY A 12 -9.77 23.25 4.11
CA GLY A 12 -11.20 23.29 3.88
C GLY A 12 -11.58 22.67 2.53
N VAL A 13 -12.14 23.47 1.62
CA VAL A 13 -12.55 23.03 0.26
C VAL A 13 -11.39 22.94 -0.73
N ARG A 14 -10.24 23.51 -0.41
CA ARG A 14 -9.07 23.46 -1.28
C ARG A 14 -8.29 22.16 -1.02
N ALA A 15 -8.29 21.26 -2.00
CA ALA A 15 -7.60 19.98 -1.90
C ALA A 15 -6.07 20.15 -1.76
N ALA A 16 -5.42 19.15 -1.15
CA ALA A 16 -3.97 19.07 -1.13
C ALA A 16 -3.42 18.82 -2.53
N VAL A 17 -2.27 19.41 -2.85
CA VAL A 17 -1.56 19.24 -4.13
C VAL A 17 -0.15 18.75 -3.84
N GLY A 18 0.24 17.64 -4.49
CA GLY A 18 1.59 17.06 -4.37
C GLY A 18 2.33 17.08 -5.70
N CYS A 19 3.63 17.39 -5.63
CA CYS A 19 4.55 17.28 -6.76
C CYS A 19 5.78 16.47 -6.32
N SER A 20 6.00 15.33 -6.97
CA SER A 20 7.13 14.45 -6.65
C SER A 20 8.22 14.58 -7.71
N ASP A 21 9.46 14.87 -7.26
CA ASP A 21 10.68 14.78 -8.05
C ASP A 21 11.50 13.57 -7.61
N ARG A 22 11.21 12.42 -8.22
CA ARG A 22 11.83 11.12 -7.91
C ARG A 22 12.81 10.66 -9.00
N GLY A 23 12.84 11.32 -10.13
CA GLY A 23 13.72 11.01 -11.24
C GLY A 23 15.20 11.16 -10.87
N LEU A 24 16.05 10.28 -11.41
CA LEU A 24 17.51 10.26 -11.13
C LEU A 24 17.89 10.18 -9.64
N SER A 25 16.95 9.75 -8.77
CA SER A 25 17.27 9.43 -7.38
C SER A 25 18.12 8.16 -7.31
N ALA A 26 18.87 7.97 -6.23
CA ALA A 26 19.65 6.74 -6.05
C ALA A 26 18.74 5.49 -6.12
N ALA A 27 17.58 5.56 -5.50
CA ALA A 27 16.60 4.47 -5.50
C ALA A 27 16.13 4.10 -6.91
N CYS A 28 15.85 5.07 -7.80
CA CYS A 28 15.37 4.77 -9.15
C CYS A 28 16.45 4.23 -10.09
N GLN A 29 17.72 4.30 -9.69
CA GLN A 29 18.87 3.82 -10.47
C GLN A 29 19.34 2.41 -10.06
N MET A 30 18.74 1.82 -9.01
CA MET A 30 19.06 0.46 -8.60
C MET A 30 18.77 -0.54 -9.71
N LYS A 31 19.63 -1.56 -9.78
CA LYS A 31 19.55 -2.63 -10.79
C LYS A 31 19.50 -4.00 -10.11
N PRO A 32 18.90 -5.01 -10.77
CA PRO A 32 18.99 -6.38 -10.30
C PRO A 32 20.46 -6.81 -10.09
N GLY A 33 20.69 -7.60 -9.03
CA GLY A 33 22.02 -8.10 -8.66
C GLY A 33 22.88 -7.13 -7.84
N GLU A 34 22.43 -5.89 -7.57
CA GLU A 34 23.18 -4.94 -6.73
C GLU A 34 23.01 -5.20 -5.21
N VAL A 35 22.00 -5.98 -4.82
CA VAL A 35 21.74 -6.36 -3.43
C VAL A 35 21.88 -7.86 -3.26
N ASP A 36 22.66 -8.28 -2.28
CA ASP A 36 22.76 -9.69 -1.86
C ASP A 36 21.53 -10.06 -1.00
N TRP A 37 20.41 -10.35 -1.69
CA TRP A 37 19.15 -10.73 -1.05
C TRP A 37 19.25 -12.04 -0.28
N ASP A 38 20.08 -12.98 -0.74
CA ASP A 38 20.25 -14.26 -0.07
C ASP A 38 21.03 -14.09 1.25
N ALA A 39 21.94 -13.13 1.32
CA ALA A 39 22.55 -12.74 2.59
C ALA A 39 21.53 -12.12 3.54
N LEU A 40 20.72 -11.17 3.09
CA LEU A 40 19.72 -10.51 3.94
C LEU A 40 18.65 -11.47 4.45
N PHE A 41 18.04 -12.24 3.59
CA PHE A 41 16.92 -13.11 3.99
C PHE A 41 17.38 -14.44 4.59
N GLY A 42 18.47 -15.00 4.08
CA GLY A 42 19.01 -16.29 4.53
C GLY A 42 19.94 -16.16 5.73
N ARG A 43 21.10 -15.48 5.55
CA ARG A 43 22.11 -15.38 6.60
C ARG A 43 21.68 -14.49 7.77
N ASP A 44 21.15 -13.29 7.45
CA ASP A 44 20.81 -12.29 8.48
C ASP A 44 19.39 -12.53 9.05
N GLY A 45 18.60 -13.40 8.41
CA GLY A 45 17.33 -13.91 8.95
C GLY A 45 16.22 -12.86 9.01
N VAL A 46 16.08 -12.01 8.00
CA VAL A 46 15.01 -11.00 7.91
C VAL A 46 13.65 -11.70 7.93
N ARG A 47 12.84 -11.40 8.92
CA ARG A 47 11.53 -12.04 9.11
C ARG A 47 10.42 -11.43 8.24
N TRP A 48 10.52 -10.15 7.92
CA TRP A 48 9.50 -9.41 7.19
C TRP A 48 10.14 -8.44 6.19
N PHE A 49 9.71 -8.52 4.95
CA PHE A 49 10.10 -7.60 3.90
C PHE A 49 8.88 -6.80 3.43
N HIS A 50 9.00 -5.48 3.43
CA HIS A 50 7.96 -4.58 2.94
C HIS A 50 8.46 -3.76 1.76
N THR A 51 7.66 -3.68 0.69
CA THR A 51 7.92 -2.84 -0.48
C THR A 51 6.58 -2.41 -1.09
N GLY A 52 6.60 -1.71 -2.24
CA GLY A 52 5.35 -1.25 -2.82
C GLY A 52 5.47 -0.73 -4.25
N GLY A 53 4.31 -0.43 -4.82
CA GLY A 53 4.12 0.01 -6.20
C GLY A 53 4.79 1.34 -6.53
N ILE A 54 5.03 2.20 -5.54
CA ILE A 54 5.82 3.42 -5.76
C ILE A 54 7.25 3.05 -6.15
N TYR A 55 7.90 2.17 -5.39
CA TYR A 55 9.26 1.76 -5.72
C TYR A 55 9.30 0.96 -7.03
N ALA A 56 8.39 0.03 -7.21
CA ALA A 56 8.28 -0.75 -8.46
C ALA A 56 8.07 0.13 -9.71
N GLY A 57 7.38 1.27 -9.56
CA GLY A 57 7.08 2.20 -10.64
C GLY A 57 8.11 3.31 -10.87
N LEU A 58 9.22 3.37 -10.11
CA LEU A 58 10.24 4.44 -10.26
C LEU A 58 11.00 4.36 -11.59
N SER A 59 11.26 3.15 -12.08
CA SER A 59 11.96 2.89 -13.34
C SER A 59 11.71 1.45 -13.80
N GLU A 60 12.11 1.13 -15.02
CA GLU A 60 12.04 -0.25 -15.53
C GLU A 60 12.92 -1.21 -14.71
N THR A 61 14.06 -0.74 -14.24
CA THR A 61 14.99 -1.57 -13.45
C THR A 61 14.46 -1.83 -12.05
N THR A 62 13.79 -0.87 -11.40
CA THR A 62 13.24 -1.05 -10.04
C THR A 62 12.11 -2.07 -10.00
N SER A 63 11.32 -2.19 -11.07
CA SER A 63 10.33 -3.28 -11.19
C SER A 63 11.01 -4.66 -11.09
N ALA A 64 12.15 -4.83 -11.79
CA ALA A 64 12.90 -6.08 -11.77
C ALA A 64 13.59 -6.31 -10.40
N VAL A 65 14.10 -5.26 -9.75
CA VAL A 65 14.68 -5.34 -8.39
C VAL A 65 13.64 -5.80 -7.38
N VAL A 66 12.40 -5.26 -7.45
CA VAL A 66 11.32 -5.71 -6.56
C VAL A 66 11.00 -7.19 -6.77
N LEU A 67 10.90 -7.62 -8.03
CA LEU A 67 10.61 -9.02 -8.33
C LEU A 67 11.71 -9.95 -7.80
N GLU A 68 12.99 -9.60 -8.00
CA GLU A 68 14.14 -10.31 -7.45
C GLU A 68 14.06 -10.41 -5.91
N ALA A 69 13.78 -9.29 -5.24
CA ALA A 69 13.70 -9.21 -3.79
C ALA A 69 12.57 -10.09 -3.22
N VAL A 70 11.34 -10.00 -3.76
CA VAL A 70 10.21 -10.79 -3.25
C VAL A 70 10.39 -12.29 -3.50
N GLN A 71 11.02 -12.66 -4.62
CA GLN A 71 11.37 -14.04 -4.89
C GLN A 71 12.41 -14.57 -3.89
N ALA A 72 13.44 -13.80 -3.59
CA ALA A 72 14.43 -14.15 -2.59
C ALA A 72 13.81 -14.26 -1.19
N ALA A 73 13.03 -13.26 -0.77
CA ALA A 73 12.31 -13.29 0.50
C ALA A 73 11.46 -14.57 0.64
N ARG A 74 10.73 -14.92 -0.41
CA ARG A 74 9.91 -16.13 -0.43
C ARG A 74 10.72 -17.43 -0.33
N ARG A 75 11.87 -17.52 -1.03
CA ARG A 75 12.76 -18.69 -0.92
C ARG A 75 13.27 -18.92 0.51
N HIS A 76 13.51 -17.85 1.24
CA HIS A 76 14.04 -17.92 2.62
C HIS A 76 12.94 -17.89 3.69
N GLY A 77 11.66 -17.90 3.33
CA GLY A 77 10.54 -17.95 4.28
C GLY A 77 10.25 -16.63 4.99
N SER A 78 10.78 -15.52 4.51
CA SER A 78 10.40 -14.18 4.98
C SER A 78 8.98 -13.85 4.56
N ILE A 79 8.21 -13.21 5.42
CA ILE A 79 6.88 -12.69 5.11
C ILE A 79 7.03 -11.47 4.20
N VAL A 80 6.29 -11.43 3.11
CA VAL A 80 6.30 -10.31 2.16
C VAL A 80 5.02 -9.52 2.26
N SER A 81 5.12 -8.22 2.53
CA SER A 81 4.00 -7.27 2.36
C SER A 81 4.27 -6.29 1.23
N TYR A 82 3.20 -5.95 0.52
CA TYR A 82 3.27 -5.07 -0.63
C TYR A 82 2.13 -4.06 -0.60
N ASP A 83 2.46 -2.77 -0.64
CA ASP A 83 1.49 -1.69 -0.81
C ASP A 83 1.37 -1.32 -2.30
N LEU A 84 0.20 -1.55 -2.89
CA LEU A 84 -0.06 -1.27 -4.31
C LEU A 84 0.18 0.19 -4.67
N ASN A 85 -0.29 1.10 -3.84
CA ASN A 85 -0.02 2.54 -3.85
C ASN A 85 0.15 3.12 -5.27
N TYR A 86 -0.86 2.90 -6.13
CA TYR A 86 -0.81 3.26 -7.53
C TYR A 86 -0.68 4.77 -7.73
N ARG A 87 0.25 5.17 -8.57
CA ARG A 87 0.45 6.58 -8.95
C ARG A 87 0.58 6.68 -10.47
N PRO A 88 -0.47 7.17 -11.17
CA PRO A 88 -0.45 7.29 -12.63
C PRO A 88 0.77 8.03 -13.17
N SER A 89 1.24 9.05 -12.43
CA SER A 89 2.39 9.86 -12.82
C SER A 89 3.71 9.08 -12.89
N LEU A 90 3.89 8.07 -12.03
CA LEU A 90 5.08 7.21 -12.07
C LEU A 90 5.07 6.28 -13.27
N TRP A 91 3.95 5.60 -13.48
CA TRP A 91 3.82 4.58 -14.52
C TRP A 91 3.74 5.18 -15.93
N LYS A 92 3.31 6.45 -16.07
CA LYS A 92 3.14 7.11 -17.38
C LYS A 92 4.40 7.05 -18.26
N SER A 93 5.58 7.19 -17.67
CA SER A 93 6.86 7.20 -18.39
C SER A 93 7.39 5.82 -18.76
N ILE A 94 6.87 4.75 -18.14
CA ILE A 94 7.37 3.37 -18.32
C ILE A 94 6.30 2.39 -18.84
N GLY A 95 5.25 2.90 -19.48
CA GLY A 95 4.24 2.07 -20.15
C GLY A 95 2.81 2.19 -19.58
N GLY A 96 2.58 3.09 -18.63
CA GLY A 96 1.24 3.42 -18.13
C GLY A 96 0.61 2.31 -17.28
N GLN A 97 -0.72 2.33 -17.23
CA GLN A 97 -1.49 1.40 -16.39
C GLN A 97 -1.33 -0.06 -16.83
N ALA A 98 -1.24 -0.33 -18.13
CA ALA A 98 -1.03 -1.69 -18.62
C ALA A 98 0.28 -2.29 -18.09
N ARG A 99 1.35 -1.49 -18.06
CA ARG A 99 2.62 -1.90 -17.48
C ARG A 99 2.55 -2.07 -15.97
N ALA A 100 1.83 -1.18 -15.27
CA ALA A 100 1.58 -1.32 -13.84
C ALA A 100 0.90 -2.65 -13.52
N GLN A 101 -0.14 -3.01 -14.28
CA GLN A 101 -0.83 -4.29 -14.11
C GLN A 101 0.07 -5.49 -14.38
N GLU A 102 0.83 -5.46 -15.46
CA GLU A 102 1.78 -6.53 -15.79
C GLU A 102 2.77 -6.76 -14.63
N VAL A 103 3.42 -5.70 -14.16
CA VAL A 103 4.42 -5.76 -13.10
C VAL A 103 3.82 -6.21 -11.76
N ASN A 104 2.73 -5.58 -11.34
CA ASN A 104 2.10 -5.91 -10.04
C ASN A 104 1.52 -7.34 -10.05
N ARG A 105 0.96 -7.80 -11.17
CA ARG A 105 0.50 -9.19 -11.30
C ARG A 105 1.65 -10.21 -11.30
N ALA A 106 2.83 -9.84 -11.78
CA ALA A 106 4.03 -10.69 -11.68
C ALA A 106 4.58 -10.76 -10.25
N ILE A 107 4.44 -9.69 -9.45
CA ILE A 107 4.89 -9.61 -8.06
C ILE A 107 3.89 -10.30 -7.11
N ALA A 108 2.60 -10.14 -7.35
CA ALA A 108 1.51 -10.56 -6.45
C ALA A 108 1.60 -12.02 -5.95
N PRO A 109 1.99 -13.04 -6.75
CA PRO A 109 2.11 -14.43 -6.27
C PRO A 109 3.17 -14.65 -5.17
N PHE A 110 4.06 -13.69 -4.96
CA PHE A 110 5.10 -13.75 -3.93
C PHE A 110 4.73 -12.97 -2.65
N VAL A 111 3.56 -12.34 -2.62
CA VAL A 111 3.10 -11.48 -1.53
C VAL A 111 2.21 -12.26 -0.57
N ASP A 112 2.48 -12.17 0.73
CA ASP A 112 1.63 -12.73 1.80
C ASP A 112 0.57 -11.72 2.25
N VAL A 113 0.94 -10.43 2.35
CA VAL A 113 0.06 -9.35 2.84
C VAL A 113 -0.02 -8.24 1.80
N MET A 114 -1.16 -8.14 1.12
CA MET A 114 -1.40 -7.08 0.13
C MET A 114 -2.09 -5.89 0.79
N ILE A 115 -1.60 -4.68 0.54
CA ILE A 115 -2.18 -3.44 1.04
C ILE A 115 -2.55 -2.56 -0.16
N GLY A 116 -3.69 -1.90 -0.08
CA GLY A 116 -4.14 -0.98 -1.13
C GLY A 116 -5.60 -0.60 -0.93
N ASN A 117 -5.99 0.54 -1.48
CA ASN A 117 -7.39 0.91 -1.56
C ASN A 117 -8.05 0.28 -2.81
N GLU A 118 -9.34 0.50 -2.98
CA GLU A 118 -10.13 -0.02 -4.09
C GLU A 118 -9.57 0.38 -5.46
N GLU A 119 -9.20 1.64 -5.62
CA GLU A 119 -8.60 2.17 -6.84
C GLU A 119 -7.26 1.49 -7.14
N ASP A 120 -6.45 1.26 -6.10
CA ASP A 120 -5.16 0.59 -6.23
C ASP A 120 -5.31 -0.84 -6.75
N PHE A 121 -6.25 -1.63 -6.21
CA PHE A 121 -6.53 -3.00 -6.67
C PHE A 121 -7.01 -3.01 -8.12
N GLN A 122 -7.89 -2.09 -8.48
CA GLN A 122 -8.37 -1.98 -9.86
C GLN A 122 -7.25 -1.56 -10.81
N ALA A 123 -6.54 -0.49 -10.48
CA ALA A 123 -5.51 0.08 -11.36
C ALA A 123 -4.29 -0.84 -11.51
N SER A 124 -3.83 -1.47 -10.42
CA SER A 124 -2.60 -2.25 -10.39
C SER A 124 -2.77 -3.74 -10.67
N LEU A 125 -3.94 -4.32 -10.35
CA LEU A 125 -4.19 -5.75 -10.55
C LEU A 125 -5.29 -6.05 -11.60
N GLY A 126 -5.98 -5.01 -12.09
CA GLY A 126 -7.07 -5.19 -13.04
C GLY A 126 -8.33 -5.81 -12.43
N LEU A 127 -8.49 -5.71 -11.11
CA LEU A 127 -9.64 -6.26 -10.40
C LEU A 127 -10.74 -5.20 -10.34
N SER A 128 -11.70 -5.26 -11.26
CA SER A 128 -12.87 -4.38 -11.25
C SER A 128 -13.89 -4.83 -10.22
N ILE A 129 -14.57 -3.89 -9.60
CA ILE A 129 -15.76 -4.12 -8.80
C ILE A 129 -16.96 -4.15 -9.73
N GLU A 130 -17.66 -5.27 -9.80
CA GLU A 130 -18.90 -5.38 -10.55
C GLU A 130 -19.97 -4.50 -9.89
N GLY A 131 -20.50 -3.53 -10.65
CA GLY A 131 -21.57 -2.64 -10.20
C GLY A 131 -21.12 -1.35 -9.51
N SER A 132 -19.83 -1.03 -9.44
CA SER A 132 -19.40 0.29 -9.02
C SER A 132 -19.71 1.31 -10.13
N THR A 133 -20.57 2.28 -9.83
CA THR A 133 -20.57 3.56 -10.53
C THR A 133 -19.27 4.27 -10.19
N GLU A 134 -18.74 5.09 -11.10
CA GLU A 134 -17.47 5.84 -10.92
C GLU A 134 -17.45 6.80 -9.70
N ASP A 135 -18.53 6.80 -8.92
CA ASP A 135 -18.69 7.61 -7.72
C ASP A 135 -18.23 6.83 -6.47
N PHE A 136 -16.93 6.91 -6.15
CA PHE A 136 -16.31 6.38 -4.94
C PHE A 136 -16.72 7.12 -3.65
N SER A 137 -17.75 7.98 -3.71
CA SER A 137 -18.23 8.76 -2.55
C SER A 137 -18.92 7.93 -1.48
N ARG A 138 -19.32 6.69 -1.79
CA ARG A 138 -19.90 5.72 -0.84
C ARG A 138 -19.14 4.41 -0.92
N ILE A 139 -18.38 4.12 0.14
CA ILE A 139 -17.69 2.84 0.29
C ILE A 139 -18.75 1.76 0.48
N ASP A 140 -18.97 0.93 -0.54
CA ASP A 140 -19.72 -0.30 -0.39
C ASP A 140 -18.79 -1.40 0.15
N HIS A 141 -18.83 -1.59 1.47
CA HIS A 141 -18.03 -2.59 2.18
C HIS A 141 -18.16 -4.00 1.56
N GLU A 142 -19.35 -4.37 1.08
CA GLU A 142 -19.55 -5.69 0.48
C GLU A 142 -18.90 -5.81 -0.90
N SER A 143 -18.92 -4.77 -1.70
CA SER A 143 -18.23 -4.75 -2.99
C SER A 143 -16.72 -4.88 -2.78
N TYR A 144 -16.18 -4.18 -1.78
CA TYR A 144 -14.79 -4.30 -1.39
C TYR A 144 -14.45 -5.72 -0.93
N ARG A 145 -15.26 -6.32 -0.05
CA ARG A 145 -15.06 -7.71 0.40
C ARG A 145 -15.09 -8.70 -0.76
N ARG A 146 -15.99 -8.52 -1.74
CA ARG A 146 -16.02 -9.36 -2.96
C ARG A 146 -14.73 -9.23 -3.76
N MET A 147 -14.25 -8.00 -3.97
CA MET A 147 -12.99 -7.75 -4.68
C MET A 147 -11.81 -8.42 -3.97
N ILE A 148 -11.68 -8.27 -2.67
CA ILE A 148 -10.62 -8.91 -1.88
C ILE A 148 -10.68 -10.43 -1.96
N ARG A 149 -11.89 -11.04 -1.82
CA ARG A 149 -12.02 -12.50 -1.98
C ARG A 149 -11.55 -12.97 -3.35
N ARG A 150 -11.85 -12.19 -4.40
CA ARG A 150 -11.37 -12.46 -5.77
C ARG A 150 -9.86 -12.35 -5.86
N ALA A 151 -9.26 -11.28 -5.31
CA ALA A 151 -7.81 -11.09 -5.28
C ALA A 151 -7.10 -12.23 -4.54
N VAL A 152 -7.60 -12.60 -3.37
CA VAL A 152 -7.06 -13.73 -2.58
C VAL A 152 -7.14 -15.05 -3.34
N LYS A 153 -8.29 -15.32 -4.00
CA LYS A 153 -8.46 -16.54 -4.80
C LYS A 153 -7.51 -16.60 -5.99
N GLU A 154 -7.24 -15.44 -6.61
CA GLU A 154 -6.40 -15.35 -7.81
C GLU A 154 -4.89 -15.42 -7.47
N PHE A 155 -4.45 -14.75 -6.41
CA PHE A 155 -3.03 -14.58 -6.09
C PHE A 155 -2.55 -15.33 -4.85
N GLY A 156 -3.45 -15.80 -3.99
CA GLY A 156 -3.11 -16.61 -2.81
C GLY A 156 -2.64 -15.81 -1.60
N PHE A 157 -3.04 -14.53 -1.47
CA PHE A 157 -2.70 -13.72 -0.30
C PHE A 157 -3.24 -14.36 0.99
N LYS A 158 -2.44 -14.34 2.06
CA LYS A 158 -2.88 -14.71 3.42
C LYS A 158 -3.67 -13.57 4.06
N ALA A 159 -3.27 -12.34 3.75
CA ALA A 159 -3.92 -11.14 4.23
C ALA A 159 -4.04 -10.09 3.12
N ALA A 160 -5.11 -9.30 3.16
CA ALA A 160 -5.27 -8.12 2.34
C ALA A 160 -5.93 -7.01 3.16
N ALA A 161 -5.38 -5.80 3.12
CA ALA A 161 -5.84 -4.70 3.94
C ALA A 161 -6.10 -3.44 3.11
N THR A 162 -7.09 -2.68 3.54
CA THR A 162 -7.42 -1.38 2.97
C THR A 162 -7.71 -0.35 4.04
N THR A 163 -7.39 0.89 3.73
CA THR A 163 -7.91 2.04 4.46
C THR A 163 -9.23 2.50 3.85
N LEU A 164 -10.20 2.79 4.69
CA LEU A 164 -11.52 3.30 4.34
C LEU A 164 -11.56 4.77 4.73
N ARG A 165 -11.52 5.65 3.73
CA ARG A 165 -11.48 7.09 3.96
C ARG A 165 -12.59 7.80 3.22
N VAL A 166 -13.33 8.65 3.93
CA VAL A 166 -14.25 9.62 3.35
C VAL A 166 -13.69 11.01 3.61
N ALA A 167 -13.25 11.71 2.56
CA ALA A 167 -12.79 13.08 2.66
C ALA A 167 -14.00 14.03 2.65
N ARG A 168 -14.36 14.59 3.80
CA ARG A 168 -15.42 15.61 3.91
C ARG A 168 -14.90 16.97 3.44
N THR A 169 -13.70 17.31 3.89
CA THR A 169 -12.91 18.47 3.45
C THR A 169 -11.43 18.06 3.37
N ALA A 170 -10.55 18.97 2.98
CA ALA A 170 -9.11 18.71 3.00
C ALA A 170 -8.57 18.43 4.41
N THR A 171 -9.23 18.99 5.44
CA THR A 171 -8.81 18.93 6.84
C THR A 171 -9.75 18.11 7.72
N LEU A 172 -10.85 17.55 7.19
CA LEU A 172 -11.82 16.77 7.95
C LEU A 172 -12.16 15.50 7.19
N ASN A 173 -11.81 14.34 7.78
CA ASN A 173 -12.03 13.04 7.14
C ASN A 173 -12.65 12.04 8.13
N ASP A 174 -13.38 11.06 7.58
CA ASP A 174 -13.65 9.83 8.31
C ASP A 174 -12.55 8.84 7.95
N TRP A 175 -12.06 8.11 8.94
CA TRP A 175 -10.97 7.16 8.78
C TRP A 175 -11.26 5.85 9.48
N ALA A 176 -11.12 4.76 8.76
CA ALA A 176 -11.24 3.40 9.23
C ALA A 176 -10.38 2.48 8.35
N ALA A 177 -10.38 1.19 8.64
CA ALA A 177 -9.70 0.19 7.84
C ALA A 177 -10.41 -1.15 7.90
N MET A 178 -10.10 -2.02 6.93
CA MET A 178 -10.56 -3.40 6.88
C MET A 178 -9.36 -4.31 6.59
N LEU A 179 -9.33 -5.46 7.23
CA LEU A 179 -8.34 -6.51 7.02
C LEU A 179 -9.07 -7.82 6.70
N TYR A 180 -8.73 -8.44 5.58
CA TYR A 180 -8.95 -9.87 5.36
C TYR A 180 -7.74 -10.63 5.90
N TYR A 181 -7.99 -11.66 6.68
CA TYR A 181 -6.94 -12.53 7.20
C TYR A 181 -7.46 -13.96 7.33
N ASP A 182 -6.81 -14.90 6.64
CA ASP A 182 -7.07 -16.34 6.72
C ASP A 182 -8.57 -16.74 6.63
N GLY A 183 -9.28 -16.15 5.66
CA GLY A 183 -10.70 -16.45 5.40
C GLY A 183 -11.70 -15.45 5.99
N GLU A 184 -11.34 -14.68 6.99
CA GLU A 184 -12.23 -13.81 7.74
C GLU A 184 -11.92 -12.32 7.49
N PHE A 185 -12.93 -11.46 7.70
CA PHE A 185 -12.80 -10.00 7.63
C PHE A 185 -12.88 -9.37 9.01
N TYR A 186 -12.00 -8.42 9.26
CA TYR A 186 -11.89 -7.66 10.50
C TYR A 186 -11.99 -6.17 10.18
N ASP A 187 -13.02 -5.52 10.69
CA ASP A 187 -13.18 -4.07 10.61
C ASP A 187 -12.43 -3.42 11.79
N SER A 188 -11.71 -2.33 11.53
CA SER A 188 -11.00 -1.59 12.57
C SER A 188 -11.93 -0.74 13.42
N ILE A 189 -11.35 -0.17 14.50
CA ILE A 189 -11.92 1.04 15.11
C ILE A 189 -12.09 2.11 14.04
N SER A 190 -13.06 3.01 14.24
CA SER A 190 -13.37 4.11 13.32
C SER A 190 -13.13 5.45 13.97
N PHE A 191 -12.60 6.40 13.22
CA PHE A 191 -12.38 7.78 13.60
C PHE A 191 -13.24 8.70 12.71
N PRO A 192 -14.52 8.90 13.04
CA PRO A 192 -15.36 9.84 12.31
C PRO A 192 -14.94 11.28 12.63
N ASN A 193 -15.02 12.15 11.63
CA ASN A 193 -14.65 13.57 11.73
C ASN A 193 -13.22 13.81 12.26
N LEU A 194 -12.27 12.98 11.86
CA LEU A 194 -10.87 13.18 12.21
C LEU A 194 -10.35 14.48 11.58
N GLU A 195 -9.90 15.39 12.43
CA GLU A 195 -9.22 16.61 12.01
C GLU A 195 -7.78 16.27 11.60
N ILE A 196 -7.46 16.49 10.33
CA ILE A 196 -6.14 16.21 9.78
C ILE A 196 -5.33 17.48 9.60
N LEU A 197 -4.09 17.43 10.07
CA LEU A 197 -3.12 18.49 9.86
C LEU A 197 -2.35 18.26 8.55
N ASP A 198 -1.95 17.02 8.30
CA ASP A 198 -1.31 16.58 7.05
C ASP A 198 -1.71 15.12 6.76
N ARG A 199 -2.05 14.81 5.52
CA ARG A 199 -2.42 13.44 5.16
C ARG A 199 -1.26 12.60 4.62
N VAL A 200 -0.09 13.24 4.41
CA VAL A 200 1.12 12.54 3.96
C VAL A 200 1.55 11.54 5.03
N GLY A 201 1.92 10.35 4.61
CA GLY A 201 2.35 9.28 5.53
C GLY A 201 1.22 8.48 6.20
N GLY A 202 -0.06 8.90 6.10
CA GLY A 202 -1.17 8.17 6.73
C GLY A 202 -1.29 6.71 6.25
N GLY A 203 -1.07 6.44 4.96
CA GLY A 203 -1.03 5.09 4.38
C GLY A 203 0.19 4.29 4.86
N ASP A 204 1.36 4.88 4.85
CA ASP A 204 2.61 4.23 5.28
C ASP A 204 2.57 3.91 6.77
N SER A 205 2.01 4.82 7.60
CA SER A 205 1.81 4.60 9.03
C SER A 205 0.76 3.52 9.30
N PHE A 206 -0.32 3.46 8.49
CA PHE A 206 -1.26 2.34 8.55
C PHE A 206 -0.54 1.01 8.27
N ALA A 207 0.24 0.94 7.18
CA ALA A 207 0.98 -0.27 6.83
C ALA A 207 1.96 -0.67 7.94
N SER A 208 2.69 0.30 8.50
CA SER A 208 3.63 0.08 9.62
C SER A 208 2.92 -0.48 10.86
N GLY A 209 1.82 0.14 11.29
CA GLY A 209 1.02 -0.33 12.44
C GLY A 209 0.40 -1.70 12.23
N LEU A 210 -0.08 -2.00 11.01
CA LEU A 210 -0.60 -3.31 10.63
C LEU A 210 0.48 -4.39 10.72
N ILE A 211 1.67 -4.13 10.13
CA ILE A 211 2.83 -5.03 10.16
C ILE A 211 3.25 -5.30 11.61
N TYR A 212 3.39 -4.25 12.42
CA TYR A 212 3.69 -4.39 13.84
C TYR A 212 2.66 -5.27 14.56
N GLY A 213 1.38 -5.02 14.32
CA GLY A 213 0.29 -5.79 14.92
C GLY A 213 0.35 -7.27 14.56
N LEU A 214 0.57 -7.60 13.28
CA LEU A 214 0.73 -8.99 12.81
C LEU A 214 1.98 -9.65 13.41
N LEU A 215 3.12 -8.96 13.44
CA LEU A 215 4.36 -9.47 14.03
C LEU A 215 4.27 -9.67 15.54
N SER A 216 3.41 -8.91 16.23
CA SER A 216 3.23 -9.04 17.69
C SER A 216 2.50 -10.31 18.13
N GLY A 217 1.86 -11.02 17.18
CA GLY A 217 1.11 -12.24 17.46
C GLY A 217 -0.19 -12.03 18.25
N LYS A 218 -0.68 -10.78 18.38
CA LYS A 218 -1.91 -10.43 19.14
C LYS A 218 -3.21 -10.63 18.33
N GLY A 219 -3.11 -11.17 17.13
CA GLY A 219 -4.23 -11.49 16.27
C GLY A 219 -4.63 -10.38 15.30
N PRO A 220 -5.47 -10.72 14.29
CA PRO A 220 -5.79 -9.84 13.17
C PRO A 220 -6.60 -8.61 13.57
N GLN A 221 -7.52 -8.72 14.54
CA GLN A 221 -8.29 -7.58 15.03
C GLN A 221 -7.39 -6.52 15.68
N TYR A 222 -6.39 -6.98 16.48
CA TYR A 222 -5.41 -6.06 17.05
C TYR A 222 -4.57 -5.40 15.94
N ALA A 223 -4.15 -6.15 14.94
CA ALA A 223 -3.32 -5.66 13.86
C ALA A 223 -4.02 -4.56 13.04
N VAL A 224 -5.29 -4.76 12.65
CA VAL A 224 -6.04 -3.75 11.90
C VAL A 224 -6.33 -2.50 12.72
N ASN A 225 -6.62 -2.65 14.03
CA ASN A 225 -6.80 -1.52 14.94
C ASN A 225 -5.50 -0.73 15.11
N CYS A 226 -4.37 -1.41 15.24
CA CYS A 226 -3.05 -0.79 15.37
C CYS A 226 -2.70 0.00 14.10
N GLY A 227 -2.91 -0.57 12.92
CA GLY A 227 -2.72 0.12 11.65
C GLY A 227 -3.61 1.35 11.52
N CYS A 228 -4.90 1.22 11.81
CA CYS A 228 -5.85 2.32 11.73
C CYS A 228 -5.48 3.46 12.69
N ALA A 229 -5.12 3.14 13.94
CA ALA A 229 -4.70 4.13 14.93
C ALA A 229 -3.40 4.85 14.53
N HIS A 230 -2.40 4.12 14.01
CA HIS A 230 -1.15 4.71 13.51
C HIS A 230 -1.42 5.68 12.37
N GLY A 231 -2.22 5.29 11.37
CA GLY A 231 -2.59 6.18 10.26
C GLY A 231 -3.31 7.44 10.73
N ALA A 232 -4.24 7.30 11.68
CA ALA A 232 -4.95 8.44 12.27
C ALA A 232 -3.99 9.39 12.99
N LEU A 233 -3.08 8.86 13.84
CA LEU A 233 -2.11 9.67 14.57
C LEU A 233 -1.15 10.40 13.63
N ALA A 234 -0.61 9.74 12.62
CA ALA A 234 0.28 10.36 11.65
C ALA A 234 -0.37 11.56 10.95
N MET A 235 -1.66 11.47 10.62
CA MET A 235 -2.38 12.58 10.00
C MET A 235 -2.63 13.77 10.94
N THR A 236 -2.40 13.65 12.23
CA THR A 236 -2.53 14.75 13.21
C THR A 236 -1.21 15.48 13.48
N THR A 237 -0.12 15.07 12.81
CA THR A 237 1.21 15.72 12.88
C THR A 237 1.55 16.41 11.56
N PRO A 238 2.43 17.42 11.57
CA PRO A 238 2.97 17.97 10.33
C PRO A 238 4.01 17.00 9.74
N GLY A 239 3.86 16.68 8.44
CA GLY A 239 4.75 15.77 7.76
C GLY A 239 4.25 14.30 7.83
N ASP A 240 5.16 13.37 7.58
CA ASP A 240 4.86 11.94 7.43
C ASP A 240 5.36 11.06 8.60
N THR A 241 5.72 11.68 9.72
CA THR A 241 6.24 11.03 10.93
C THR A 241 5.48 11.43 12.19
#